data_c25310a5670f4f5f9c819761bf5986b5
#
_entry.id   c25310a5670f4f5f9c819761bf5986b5
#
_cell.length_a   1.000
_cell.length_b   1.000
_cell.length_c   1.000
_cell.angle_alpha   90.00
_cell.angle_beta   90.00
_cell.angle_gamma   90.00
#
_symmetry.space_group_name_H-M   'P 1'
#
loop_
_entity.id
_entity.type
_entity.pdbx_description
1 polymer ?
#
loop_
_entity_poly.entity_id
_entity_poly.type
_entity_poly.pdbx_seq_one_letter_code
_entity_poly.pdbx_strand_id
1 'polypeptide(L)'
;LALPAHTMPLADAEERIHTFDEVPTGYTLAMARAEARRCLQCKKPHCIGGCPVGIDIPTFLRQVDEGDIAGAAKTIRETNFLPAVCGRVCPQDKQCQALCTVGAKHTPVGIGSIERFVADYERERGLDRTPEMAPDTGKKVAIVGAGPAGLTGAYELRRRGHAVTVFEAFHRGGGVMVYGIPRFRLPLEIIDSDLAFLESMGVQFAYNILIGKTLTLDDLFADGFDAILIATGAGLPKML
;
A
#
# COMPACT_ATOMS: atom_id res chain seq x y z
N LEU A 1 11.95 -18.88 -21.99
CA LEU A 1 10.53 -18.80 -21.57
C LEU A 1 9.75 -18.24 -22.74
N ALA A 2 8.80 -19.04 -23.25
CA ALA A 2 8.01 -18.65 -24.42
C ALA A 2 6.67 -17.97 -24.03
N LEU A 3 6.47 -17.64 -22.75
CA LEU A 3 5.23 -17.00 -22.30
C LEU A 3 5.27 -15.48 -22.55
N PRO A 4 4.30 -14.94 -23.33
CA PRO A 4 4.24 -13.50 -23.58
C PRO A 4 3.98 -12.73 -22.29
N ALA A 5 4.54 -11.50 -22.21
CA ALA A 5 4.23 -10.59 -21.12
C ALA A 5 2.84 -9.97 -21.33
N HIS A 6 2.10 -9.79 -20.25
CA HIS A 6 0.83 -9.09 -20.27
C HIS A 6 1.06 -7.63 -19.91
N THR A 7 0.72 -6.72 -20.83
CA THR A 7 0.70 -5.29 -20.55
C THR A 7 -0.55 -4.93 -19.74
N MET A 8 -0.42 -3.92 -18.88
CA MET A 8 -1.56 -3.36 -18.15
C MET A 8 -2.56 -2.76 -19.15
N PRO A 9 -3.83 -3.21 -19.15
CA PRO A 9 -4.87 -2.60 -19.97
C PRO A 9 -5.12 -1.15 -19.53
N LEU A 10 -5.41 -0.29 -20.50
CA LEU A 10 -5.70 1.12 -20.27
C LEU A 10 -7.09 1.44 -20.81
N ALA A 11 -7.77 2.39 -20.18
CA ALA A 11 -8.99 3.00 -20.70
C ALA A 11 -8.72 3.61 -22.10
N ASP A 12 -9.75 3.63 -22.94
CA ASP A 12 -9.65 4.18 -24.28
C ASP A 12 -9.12 5.63 -24.28
N ALA A 13 -8.29 5.97 -25.26
CA ALA A 13 -7.61 7.26 -25.29
C ALA A 13 -8.56 8.45 -25.49
N GLU A 14 -9.64 8.25 -26.25
CA GLU A 14 -10.64 9.29 -26.50
C GLU A 14 -11.59 9.45 -25.30
N GLU A 15 -11.90 8.36 -24.61
CA GLU A 15 -12.75 8.40 -23.41
C GLU A 15 -12.02 9.02 -22.21
N ARG A 16 -10.79 8.60 -21.93
CA ARG A 16 -10.05 9.02 -20.73
C ARG A 16 -9.66 10.49 -20.69
N ILE A 17 -9.67 11.20 -21.82
CA ILE A 17 -9.41 12.66 -21.86
C ILE A 17 -10.59 13.49 -21.33
N HIS A 18 -11.76 12.89 -21.17
CA HIS A 18 -12.98 13.54 -20.68
C HIS A 18 -13.32 13.23 -19.21
N THR A 19 -12.51 12.41 -18.52
CA THR A 19 -12.74 11.97 -17.14
C THR A 19 -11.46 12.00 -16.32
N PHE A 20 -11.61 11.96 -15.00
CA PHE A 20 -10.52 11.75 -14.05
C PHE A 20 -10.51 10.33 -13.46
N ASP A 21 -11.23 9.41 -14.07
CA ASP A 21 -11.25 8.00 -13.67
C ASP A 21 -9.89 7.36 -13.87
N GLU A 22 -9.66 6.25 -13.20
CA GLU A 22 -8.39 5.56 -13.26
C GLU A 22 -8.07 5.07 -14.68
N VAL A 23 -6.93 5.49 -15.22
CA VAL A 23 -6.52 5.17 -16.59
C VAL A 23 -6.16 3.69 -16.78
N PRO A 24 -5.31 3.06 -15.91
CA PRO A 24 -5.11 1.62 -15.98
C PRO A 24 -6.34 0.88 -15.46
N THR A 25 -6.89 -0.06 -16.24
CA THR A 25 -8.13 -0.77 -15.89
C THR A 25 -7.92 -2.03 -15.03
N GLY A 26 -6.66 -2.40 -14.78
CA GLY A 26 -6.33 -3.59 -13.97
C GLY A 26 -6.25 -4.88 -14.77
N TYR A 27 -5.72 -5.93 -14.16
CA TYR A 27 -5.72 -7.28 -14.73
C TYR A 27 -7.02 -8.00 -14.41
N THR A 28 -7.48 -8.84 -15.33
CA THR A 28 -8.43 -9.91 -15.03
C THR A 28 -7.72 -11.05 -14.29
N LEU A 29 -8.48 -11.93 -13.64
CA LEU A 29 -7.91 -13.14 -13.00
C LEU A 29 -7.09 -13.98 -13.98
N ALA A 30 -7.58 -14.15 -15.22
CA ALA A 30 -6.86 -14.89 -16.24
C ALA A 30 -5.52 -14.24 -16.62
N MET A 31 -5.49 -12.92 -16.77
CA MET A 31 -4.27 -12.17 -17.05
C MET A 31 -3.29 -12.24 -15.88
N ALA A 32 -3.77 -12.04 -14.66
CA ALA A 32 -2.94 -12.09 -13.45
C ALA A 32 -2.26 -13.45 -13.28
N ARG A 33 -3.02 -14.55 -13.46
CA ARG A 33 -2.48 -15.93 -13.42
C ARG A 33 -1.48 -16.18 -14.55
N ALA A 34 -1.79 -15.78 -15.78
CA ALA A 34 -0.89 -15.98 -16.92
C ALA A 34 0.42 -15.19 -16.75
N GLU A 35 0.36 -13.97 -16.22
CA GLU A 35 1.56 -13.17 -15.93
C GLU A 35 2.35 -13.72 -14.74
N ALA A 36 1.68 -14.18 -13.67
CA ALA A 36 2.32 -14.80 -12.50
C ALA A 36 3.09 -16.08 -12.88
N ARG A 37 2.57 -16.87 -13.81
CA ARG A 37 3.22 -18.10 -14.34
C ARG A 37 4.57 -17.84 -15.01
N ARG A 38 4.86 -16.60 -15.39
CA ARG A 38 6.17 -16.23 -15.94
C ARG A 38 7.27 -16.17 -14.88
N CYS A 39 6.91 -16.23 -13.60
CA CYS A 39 7.88 -16.21 -12.51
C CYS A 39 8.68 -17.51 -12.47
N LEU A 40 10.01 -17.39 -12.42
CA LEU A 40 10.95 -18.53 -12.41
C LEU A 40 11.07 -19.19 -11.03
N GLN A 41 10.41 -18.69 -10.00
CA GLN A 41 10.53 -19.19 -8.62
C GLN A 41 12.02 -19.35 -8.20
N CYS A 42 12.79 -18.27 -8.35
CA CYS A 42 14.25 -18.27 -8.18
C CYS A 42 14.65 -18.71 -6.77
N LYS A 43 15.70 -19.57 -6.65
CA LYS A 43 16.28 -19.94 -5.33
C LYS A 43 16.86 -18.73 -4.57
N LYS A 44 17.31 -17.71 -5.30
CA LYS A 44 17.78 -16.42 -4.75
C LYS A 44 17.00 -15.31 -5.46
N PRO A 45 15.83 -14.94 -4.93
CA PRO A 45 14.92 -13.98 -5.57
C PRO A 45 15.40 -12.54 -5.35
N HIS A 46 16.17 -12.00 -6.28
CA HIS A 46 16.69 -10.62 -6.21
C HIS A 46 15.55 -9.57 -6.17
N CYS A 47 14.38 -9.89 -6.71
CA CYS A 47 13.22 -9.01 -6.69
C CYS A 47 12.75 -8.66 -5.26
N ILE A 48 12.93 -9.56 -4.28
CA ILE A 48 12.65 -9.26 -2.86
C ILE A 48 13.57 -8.13 -2.37
N GLY A 49 14.87 -8.23 -2.67
CA GLY A 49 15.83 -7.18 -2.30
C GLY A 49 15.59 -5.84 -3.02
N GLY A 50 14.87 -5.86 -4.14
CA GLY A 50 14.43 -4.64 -4.86
C GLY A 50 13.14 -4.04 -4.30
N CYS A 51 12.41 -4.76 -3.45
CA CYS A 51 11.22 -4.25 -2.79
C CYS A 51 11.60 -3.56 -1.47
N PRO A 52 11.33 -2.25 -1.28
CA PRO A 52 11.70 -1.54 -0.06
C PRO A 52 11.11 -2.12 1.23
N VAL A 53 9.96 -2.81 1.12
CA VAL A 53 9.28 -3.46 2.26
C VAL A 53 9.47 -4.97 2.30
N GLY A 54 10.24 -5.54 1.35
CA GLY A 54 10.66 -6.94 1.37
C GLY A 54 9.55 -7.97 1.19
N ILE A 55 8.54 -7.68 0.35
CA ILE A 55 7.45 -8.65 0.04
C ILE A 55 8.05 -9.96 -0.49
N ASP A 56 7.57 -11.11 0.00
CA ASP A 56 7.89 -12.42 -0.58
C ASP A 56 7.22 -12.60 -1.94
N ILE A 57 7.86 -11.97 -2.95
CA ILE A 57 7.34 -11.88 -4.31
C ILE A 57 7.16 -13.25 -4.97
N PRO A 58 8.13 -14.20 -4.92
CA PRO A 58 7.92 -15.51 -5.51
C PRO A 58 6.73 -16.27 -4.92
N THR A 59 6.55 -16.19 -3.60
CA THR A 59 5.44 -16.89 -2.94
C THR A 59 4.09 -16.35 -3.36
N PHE A 60 3.87 -15.02 -3.31
CA PHE A 60 2.57 -14.50 -3.72
C PHE A 60 2.29 -14.70 -5.21
N LEU A 61 3.31 -14.64 -6.09
CA LEU A 61 3.14 -14.93 -7.52
C LEU A 61 2.77 -16.40 -7.76
N ARG A 62 3.36 -17.34 -7.04
CA ARG A 62 2.98 -18.75 -7.11
C ARG A 62 1.54 -18.97 -6.65
N GLN A 63 1.13 -18.37 -5.55
CA GLN A 63 -0.24 -18.42 -5.04
C GLN A 63 -1.25 -17.88 -6.06
N VAL A 64 -0.92 -16.76 -6.74
CA VAL A 64 -1.77 -16.22 -7.82
C VAL A 64 -1.86 -17.20 -9.01
N ASP A 65 -0.76 -17.83 -9.44
CA ASP A 65 -0.79 -18.84 -10.52
C ASP A 65 -1.64 -20.06 -10.12
N GLU A 66 -1.55 -20.51 -8.89
CA GLU A 66 -2.36 -21.60 -8.33
C GLU A 66 -3.84 -21.22 -8.16
N GLY A 67 -4.16 -19.92 -8.11
CA GLY A 67 -5.52 -19.38 -7.92
C GLY A 67 -5.85 -19.09 -6.44
N ASP A 68 -4.89 -19.20 -5.54
CA ASP A 68 -5.02 -18.83 -4.13
C ASP A 68 -4.79 -17.31 -3.94
N ILE A 69 -5.78 -16.51 -4.35
CA ILE A 69 -5.67 -15.05 -4.26
C ILE A 69 -5.72 -14.58 -2.81
N ALA A 70 -6.47 -15.25 -1.95
CA ALA A 70 -6.54 -14.90 -0.53
C ALA A 70 -5.19 -15.15 0.17
N GLY A 71 -4.53 -16.27 -0.11
CA GLY A 71 -3.17 -16.54 0.36
C GLY A 71 -2.17 -15.52 -0.16
N ALA A 72 -2.27 -15.13 -1.44
CA ALA A 72 -1.41 -14.10 -2.03
C ALA A 72 -1.58 -12.74 -1.32
N ALA A 73 -2.81 -12.34 -1.02
CA ALA A 73 -3.10 -11.13 -0.27
C ALA A 73 -2.48 -11.16 1.13
N LYS A 74 -2.63 -12.28 1.84
CA LYS A 74 -2.01 -12.48 3.15
C LYS A 74 -0.48 -12.37 3.09
N THR A 75 0.16 -13.04 2.13
CA THR A 75 1.62 -12.98 1.95
C THR A 75 2.10 -11.55 1.69
N ILE A 76 1.41 -10.77 0.86
CA ILE A 76 1.75 -9.37 0.61
C ILE A 76 1.62 -8.54 1.90
N ARG A 77 0.52 -8.75 2.66
CA ARG A 77 0.22 -7.98 3.87
C ARG A 77 1.12 -8.30 5.07
N GLU A 78 1.91 -9.35 5.02
CA GLU A 78 2.93 -9.62 6.06
C GLU A 78 3.89 -8.43 6.23
N THR A 79 4.22 -7.74 5.13
CA THR A 79 5.19 -6.63 5.13
C THR A 79 4.68 -5.35 4.48
N ASN A 80 3.56 -5.37 3.74
CA ASN A 80 3.01 -4.21 3.04
C ASN A 80 1.55 -3.96 3.43
N PHE A 81 1.32 -2.88 4.19
CA PHE A 81 -0.03 -2.44 4.54
C PHE A 81 -0.81 -1.83 3.35
N LEU A 82 -0.12 -1.21 2.38
CA LEU A 82 -0.71 -0.43 1.29
C LEU A 82 -0.55 -1.06 -0.10
N PRO A 83 -0.90 -2.35 -0.32
CA PRO A 83 -0.61 -3.03 -1.58
C PRO A 83 -1.36 -2.45 -2.77
N ALA A 84 -2.59 -1.95 -2.57
CA ALA A 84 -3.37 -1.30 -3.63
C ALA A 84 -2.73 0.01 -4.10
N VAL A 85 -2.07 0.74 -3.20
CA VAL A 85 -1.29 1.94 -3.51
C VAL A 85 0.03 1.55 -4.18
N CYS A 86 0.80 0.63 -3.59
CA CYS A 86 2.10 0.21 -4.11
C CYS A 86 1.99 -0.38 -5.52
N GLY A 87 0.99 -1.23 -5.79
CA GLY A 87 0.74 -1.79 -7.11
C GLY A 87 0.43 -0.74 -8.19
N ARG A 88 -0.02 0.47 -7.78
CA ARG A 88 -0.34 1.60 -8.68
C ARG A 88 0.79 2.59 -8.85
N VAL A 89 1.54 2.92 -7.78
CA VAL A 89 2.41 4.11 -7.78
C VAL A 89 3.89 3.84 -7.55
N CYS A 90 4.29 2.65 -7.09
CA CYS A 90 5.70 2.30 -6.96
C CYS A 90 6.40 2.39 -8.33
N PRO A 91 7.63 2.91 -8.41
CA PRO A 91 8.46 2.87 -9.61
C PRO A 91 9.10 1.47 -9.77
N GLN A 92 8.27 0.47 -10.08
CA GLN A 92 8.65 -0.95 -10.06
C GLN A 92 9.77 -1.27 -11.06
N ASP A 93 9.84 -0.52 -12.16
CA ASP A 93 10.91 -0.56 -13.15
C ASP A 93 12.30 -0.19 -12.60
N LYS A 94 12.34 0.48 -11.44
CA LYS A 94 13.55 0.84 -10.69
C LYS A 94 13.72 0.06 -9.38
N GLN A 95 12.77 -0.79 -9.06
CA GLN A 95 12.70 -1.55 -7.81
C GLN A 95 12.66 -3.05 -8.08
N CYS A 96 11.57 -3.73 -7.69
CA CYS A 96 11.43 -5.18 -7.77
C CYS A 96 11.55 -5.72 -9.20
N GLN A 97 10.96 -5.05 -10.19
CA GLN A 97 11.01 -5.48 -11.60
C GLN A 97 12.40 -5.29 -12.22
N ALA A 98 13.14 -4.24 -11.83
CA ALA A 98 14.52 -4.04 -12.28
C ALA A 98 15.45 -5.22 -11.93
N LEU A 99 15.16 -5.90 -10.82
CA LEU A 99 15.94 -7.05 -10.33
C LEU A 99 15.32 -8.40 -10.68
N CYS A 100 14.24 -8.41 -11.48
CA CYS A 100 13.62 -9.65 -11.93
C CYS A 100 14.53 -10.41 -12.90
N THR A 101 14.87 -11.66 -12.57
CA THR A 101 15.74 -12.51 -13.40
C THR A 101 15.20 -12.70 -14.83
N VAL A 102 13.89 -12.73 -15.00
CA VAL A 102 13.27 -12.78 -16.34
C VAL A 102 13.65 -11.57 -17.17
N GLY A 103 13.82 -10.40 -16.54
CA GLY A 103 14.18 -9.14 -17.18
C GLY A 103 15.57 -9.15 -17.86
N ALA A 104 16.45 -10.11 -17.52
CA ALA A 104 17.76 -10.22 -18.15
C ALA A 104 17.70 -10.58 -19.65
N LYS A 105 16.65 -11.25 -20.11
CA LYS A 105 16.48 -11.70 -21.51
C LYS A 105 15.11 -11.38 -22.11
N HIS A 106 14.14 -11.01 -21.29
CA HIS A 106 12.75 -10.77 -21.68
C HIS A 106 12.18 -9.61 -20.87
N THR A 107 10.95 -9.20 -21.16
CA THR A 107 10.22 -8.27 -20.30
C THR A 107 10.08 -8.87 -18.88
N PRO A 108 10.47 -8.15 -17.81
CA PRO A 108 10.32 -8.64 -16.45
C PRO A 108 8.85 -9.00 -16.13
N VAL A 109 8.63 -9.81 -15.12
CA VAL A 109 7.28 -10.12 -14.63
C VAL A 109 6.64 -8.84 -14.12
N GLY A 110 5.37 -8.59 -14.47
CA GLY A 110 4.58 -7.43 -14.05
C GLY A 110 4.17 -7.50 -12.57
N ILE A 111 5.17 -7.51 -11.67
CA ILE A 111 5.00 -7.75 -10.23
C ILE A 111 3.96 -6.79 -9.64
N GLY A 112 4.11 -5.48 -9.87
CA GLY A 112 3.18 -4.51 -9.33
C GLY A 112 1.78 -4.57 -9.93
N SER A 113 1.66 -4.97 -11.20
CA SER A 113 0.36 -5.18 -11.84
C SER A 113 -0.40 -6.34 -11.18
N ILE A 114 0.33 -7.40 -10.79
CA ILE A 114 -0.25 -8.54 -10.06
C ILE A 114 -0.53 -8.16 -8.60
N GLU A 115 0.35 -7.43 -7.94
CA GLU A 115 0.12 -6.89 -6.58
C GLU A 115 -1.15 -6.04 -6.54
N ARG A 116 -1.32 -5.13 -7.50
CA ARG A 116 -2.55 -4.35 -7.66
C ARG A 116 -3.77 -5.26 -7.82
N PHE A 117 -3.71 -6.25 -8.72
CA PHE A 117 -4.80 -7.19 -8.93
C PHE A 117 -5.20 -7.89 -7.64
N VAL A 118 -4.24 -8.40 -6.87
CA VAL A 118 -4.49 -9.10 -5.60
C VAL A 118 -5.19 -8.18 -4.59
N ALA A 119 -4.70 -6.95 -4.45
CA ALA A 119 -5.27 -5.97 -3.53
C ALA A 119 -6.68 -5.51 -3.95
N ASP A 120 -6.91 -5.29 -5.25
CA ASP A 120 -8.24 -4.94 -5.78
C ASP A 120 -9.23 -6.10 -5.61
N TYR A 121 -8.81 -7.34 -5.90
CA TYR A 121 -9.61 -8.55 -5.70
C TYR A 121 -10.02 -8.71 -4.23
N GLU A 122 -9.07 -8.55 -3.30
CA GLU A 122 -9.32 -8.61 -1.86
C GLU A 122 -10.39 -7.60 -1.44
N ARG A 123 -10.23 -6.35 -1.87
CA ARG A 123 -11.16 -5.25 -1.56
C ARG A 123 -12.55 -5.47 -2.15
N GLU A 124 -12.64 -5.83 -3.45
CA GLU A 124 -13.91 -6.01 -4.17
C GLU A 124 -14.70 -7.21 -3.70
N ARG A 125 -14.03 -8.24 -3.23
CA ARG A 125 -14.65 -9.46 -2.67
C ARG A 125 -14.90 -9.36 -1.18
N GLY A 126 -14.48 -8.29 -0.51
CA GLY A 126 -14.63 -8.12 0.93
C GLY A 126 -13.91 -9.21 1.71
N LEU A 127 -12.73 -9.67 1.24
CA LEU A 127 -11.97 -10.67 1.96
C LEU A 127 -11.47 -10.10 3.30
N ASP A 128 -11.40 -10.95 4.30
CA ASP A 128 -10.92 -10.54 5.63
C ASP A 128 -9.44 -10.16 5.56
N ARG A 129 -9.16 -8.90 5.92
CA ARG A 129 -7.83 -8.31 5.98
C ARG A 129 -7.26 -8.23 7.39
N THR A 130 -8.03 -8.70 8.38
CA THR A 130 -7.69 -8.56 9.80
C THR A 130 -6.42 -9.34 10.10
N PRO A 131 -5.33 -8.67 10.57
CA PRO A 131 -4.13 -9.38 10.98
C PRO A 131 -4.33 -10.09 12.31
N GLU A 132 -3.41 -10.97 12.64
CA GLU A 132 -3.29 -11.46 14.01
C GLU A 132 -2.95 -10.27 14.92
N MET A 133 -3.79 -10.08 15.95
CA MET A 133 -3.67 -8.98 16.91
C MET A 133 -3.02 -9.45 18.20
N ALA A 134 -1.96 -8.76 18.62
CA ALA A 134 -1.38 -8.98 19.93
C ALA A 134 -2.33 -8.49 21.05
N PRO A 135 -2.24 -9.05 22.27
CA PRO A 135 -2.97 -8.56 23.43
C PRO A 135 -2.73 -7.06 23.68
N ASP A 136 -3.73 -6.41 24.27
CA ASP A 136 -3.62 -4.99 24.63
C ASP A 136 -2.45 -4.77 25.60
N THR A 137 -1.60 -3.82 25.25
CA THR A 137 -0.39 -3.46 26.02
C THR A 137 -0.67 -2.38 27.08
N GLY A 138 -1.85 -1.76 27.07
CA GLY A 138 -2.16 -0.58 27.85
C GLY A 138 -1.40 0.68 27.44
N LYS A 139 -0.61 0.62 26.34
CA LYS A 139 0.18 1.76 25.86
C LYS A 139 -0.55 2.54 24.77
N LYS A 140 -0.44 3.88 24.82
CA LYS A 140 -1.03 4.82 23.86
C LYS A 140 0.05 5.47 23.01
N VAL A 141 -0.10 5.43 21.71
CA VAL A 141 0.83 6.05 20.77
C VAL A 141 0.12 7.11 19.94
N ALA A 142 0.66 8.31 19.93
CA ALA A 142 0.25 9.37 19.02
C ALA A 142 1.07 9.28 17.72
N ILE A 143 0.42 9.47 16.58
CA ILE A 143 1.08 9.57 15.28
C ILE A 143 0.79 10.95 14.71
N VAL A 144 1.80 11.68 14.32
CA VAL A 144 1.69 13.02 13.73
C VAL A 144 1.83 12.92 12.21
N GLY A 145 0.70 13.00 11.52
CA GLY A 145 0.58 12.88 10.07
C GLY A 145 -0.05 11.57 9.61
N ALA A 146 -1.11 11.66 8.82
CA ALA A 146 -1.86 10.55 8.24
C ALA A 146 -1.44 10.23 6.79
N GLY A 147 -0.19 10.47 6.43
CA GLY A 147 0.40 10.02 5.16
C GLY A 147 0.78 8.53 5.16
N PRO A 148 1.41 8.01 4.07
CA PRO A 148 1.75 6.57 3.97
C PRO A 148 2.52 6.04 5.17
N ALA A 149 3.50 6.80 5.67
CA ALA A 149 4.31 6.40 6.83
C ALA A 149 3.47 6.32 8.11
N GLY A 150 2.61 7.32 8.37
CA GLY A 150 1.75 7.35 9.54
C GLY A 150 0.70 6.24 9.52
N LEU A 151 0.06 6.00 8.37
CA LEU A 151 -0.93 4.93 8.22
C LEU A 151 -0.31 3.54 8.40
N THR A 152 0.89 3.30 7.82
CA THR A 152 1.63 2.05 8.04
C THR A 152 2.05 1.89 9.50
N GLY A 153 2.52 2.99 10.13
CA GLY A 153 2.83 3.00 11.56
C GLY A 153 1.62 2.70 12.43
N ALA A 154 0.45 3.26 12.08
CA ALA A 154 -0.81 2.99 12.79
C ALA A 154 -1.20 1.51 12.71
N TYR A 155 -1.12 0.92 11.52
CA TYR A 155 -1.37 -0.51 11.32
C TYR A 155 -0.43 -1.37 12.17
N GLU A 156 0.88 -1.13 12.09
CA GLU A 156 1.89 -1.92 12.77
C GLU A 156 1.79 -1.79 14.31
N LEU A 157 1.53 -0.61 14.82
CA LEU A 157 1.37 -0.40 16.26
C LEU A 157 0.07 -0.99 16.77
N ARG A 158 -1.03 -0.84 16.01
CA ARG A 158 -2.32 -1.38 16.43
C ARG A 158 -2.32 -2.91 16.46
N ARG A 159 -1.74 -3.58 15.46
CA ARG A 159 -1.64 -5.04 15.47
C ARG A 159 -0.76 -5.57 16.61
N ARG A 160 0.16 -4.75 17.12
CA ARG A 160 0.98 -5.06 18.33
C ARG A 160 0.28 -4.75 19.66
N GLY A 161 -1.00 -4.42 19.65
CA GLY A 161 -1.81 -4.22 20.82
C GLY A 161 -1.74 -2.82 21.42
N HIS A 162 -1.14 -1.83 20.74
CA HIS A 162 -1.12 -0.46 21.25
C HIS A 162 -2.40 0.30 20.86
N ALA A 163 -2.89 1.18 21.75
CA ALA A 163 -3.90 2.17 21.38
C ALA A 163 -3.24 3.25 20.52
N VAL A 164 -3.84 3.58 19.36
CA VAL A 164 -3.25 4.50 18.38
C VAL A 164 -4.22 5.62 18.05
N THR A 165 -3.73 6.86 18.12
CA THR A 165 -4.41 8.05 17.62
C THR A 165 -3.52 8.75 16.60
N VAL A 166 -4.06 9.00 15.40
CA VAL A 166 -3.37 9.71 14.32
C VAL A 166 -3.90 11.14 14.25
N PHE A 167 -3.01 12.10 14.42
CA PHE A 167 -3.27 13.53 14.29
C PHE A 167 -2.89 14.00 12.90
N GLU A 168 -3.83 14.60 12.18
CA GLU A 168 -3.63 15.09 10.82
C GLU A 168 -3.98 16.58 10.73
N ALA A 169 -3.11 17.34 10.10
CA ALA A 169 -3.29 18.78 9.93
C ALA A 169 -4.42 19.14 8.96
N PHE A 170 -4.67 18.29 7.98
CA PHE A 170 -5.73 18.47 6.99
C PHE A 170 -7.04 17.82 7.43
N HIS A 171 -8.09 18.07 6.64
CA HIS A 171 -9.43 17.55 6.89
C HIS A 171 -9.61 16.07 6.52
N ARG A 172 -8.58 15.43 5.92
CA ARG A 172 -8.62 14.04 5.45
C ARG A 172 -7.24 13.38 5.53
N GLY A 173 -7.21 12.10 5.91
CA GLY A 173 -6.00 11.30 5.88
C GLY A 173 -5.58 10.90 4.46
N GLY A 174 -4.33 10.47 4.32
CA GLY A 174 -3.71 9.99 3.09
C GLY A 174 -2.48 10.79 2.65
N GLY A 175 -2.32 12.03 3.13
CA GLY A 175 -1.15 12.86 2.80
C GLY A 175 -0.96 13.01 1.29
N VAL A 176 0.27 12.78 0.79
CA VAL A 176 0.58 12.88 -0.64
C VAL A 176 -0.29 11.99 -1.55
N MET A 177 -0.80 10.89 -1.04
CA MET A 177 -1.68 9.99 -1.80
C MET A 177 -3.01 10.65 -2.17
N VAL A 178 -3.48 11.60 -1.36
CA VAL A 178 -4.73 12.35 -1.57
C VAL A 178 -4.48 13.72 -2.19
N TYR A 179 -3.45 14.43 -1.69
CA TYR A 179 -3.22 15.83 -2.06
C TYR A 179 -2.17 16.04 -3.14
N GLY A 180 -1.41 14.98 -3.52
CA GLY A 180 -0.32 15.08 -4.49
C GLY A 180 -0.45 14.16 -5.70
N ILE A 181 -1.04 12.97 -5.57
CA ILE A 181 -1.18 12.02 -6.67
C ILE A 181 -2.52 12.24 -7.38
N PRO A 182 -2.54 12.42 -8.73
CA PRO A 182 -3.78 12.60 -9.46
C PRO A 182 -4.73 11.39 -9.36
N ARG A 183 -6.04 11.63 -9.33
CA ARG A 183 -7.08 10.59 -9.17
C ARG A 183 -7.07 9.56 -10.29
N PHE A 184 -6.74 9.95 -11.50
CA PHE A 184 -6.61 9.04 -12.64
C PHE A 184 -5.43 8.07 -12.50
N ARG A 185 -4.55 8.27 -11.51
CA ARG A 185 -3.44 7.38 -11.15
C ARG A 185 -3.71 6.59 -9.86
N LEU A 186 -4.30 7.26 -8.87
CA LEU A 186 -4.63 6.67 -7.57
C LEU A 186 -6.00 7.18 -7.13
N PRO A 187 -7.05 6.38 -7.34
CA PRO A 187 -8.41 6.71 -6.93
C PRO A 187 -8.54 6.90 -5.42
N LEU A 188 -9.39 7.84 -5.00
CA LEU A 188 -9.55 8.17 -3.57
C LEU A 188 -10.17 7.02 -2.77
N GLU A 189 -11.05 6.24 -3.38
CA GLU A 189 -11.70 5.09 -2.76
C GLU A 189 -10.72 4.02 -2.28
N ILE A 190 -9.53 3.96 -2.88
CA ILE A 190 -8.44 3.09 -2.39
C ILE A 190 -8.00 3.55 -1.01
N ILE A 191 -7.75 4.85 -0.86
CA ILE A 191 -7.31 5.43 0.41
C ILE A 191 -8.40 5.37 1.47
N ASP A 192 -9.66 5.66 1.06
CA ASP A 192 -10.82 5.58 1.97
C ASP A 192 -11.01 4.17 2.52
N SER A 193 -10.81 3.15 1.68
CA SER A 193 -10.87 1.75 2.12
C SER A 193 -9.78 1.41 3.15
N ASP A 194 -8.59 1.95 2.99
CA ASP A 194 -7.49 1.70 3.93
C ASP A 194 -7.68 2.47 5.24
N LEU A 195 -8.20 3.72 5.18
CA LEU A 195 -8.56 4.49 6.37
C LEU A 195 -9.68 3.81 7.17
N ALA A 196 -10.77 3.41 6.49
CA ALA A 196 -11.89 2.71 7.11
C ALA A 196 -11.45 1.38 7.75
N PHE A 197 -10.50 0.68 7.11
CA PHE A 197 -9.94 -0.54 7.68
C PHE A 197 -9.15 -0.27 8.98
N LEU A 198 -8.33 0.78 9.03
CA LEU A 198 -7.63 1.18 10.25
C LEU A 198 -8.61 1.59 11.36
N GLU A 199 -9.67 2.32 11.03
CA GLU A 199 -10.74 2.66 11.97
C GLU A 199 -11.41 1.39 12.53
N SER A 200 -11.68 0.40 11.68
CA SER A 200 -12.24 -0.89 12.10
C SER A 200 -11.33 -1.68 13.05
N MET A 201 -10.00 -1.48 12.95
CA MET A 201 -9.02 -2.02 13.88
C MET A 201 -8.96 -1.23 15.21
N GLY A 202 -9.68 -0.11 15.33
CA GLY A 202 -9.69 0.74 16.51
C GLY A 202 -8.64 1.85 16.51
N VAL A 203 -8.08 2.21 15.37
CA VAL A 203 -7.26 3.42 15.20
C VAL A 203 -8.18 4.64 15.22
N GLN A 204 -7.83 5.65 16.01
CA GLN A 204 -8.55 6.92 16.05
C GLN A 204 -7.88 7.95 15.15
N PHE A 205 -8.67 8.76 14.44
CA PHE A 205 -8.18 9.87 13.62
C PHE A 205 -8.70 11.19 14.17
N ALA A 206 -7.78 12.15 14.35
CA ALA A 206 -8.07 13.51 14.76
C ALA A 206 -7.60 14.47 13.65
N TYR A 207 -8.55 14.94 12.85
CA TYR A 207 -8.30 15.83 11.71
C TYR A 207 -8.31 17.31 12.10
N ASN A 208 -7.73 18.16 11.24
CA ASN A 208 -7.62 19.62 11.43
C ASN A 208 -6.81 19.99 12.69
N ILE A 209 -5.85 19.16 13.06
CA ILE A 209 -4.98 19.37 14.22
C ILE A 209 -3.53 19.48 13.75
N LEU A 210 -3.00 20.69 13.77
CA LEU A 210 -1.61 20.98 13.41
C LEU A 210 -0.74 20.90 14.67
N ILE A 211 -0.02 19.79 14.84
CA ILE A 211 0.92 19.64 15.97
C ILE A 211 2.06 20.66 15.84
N GLY A 212 2.37 21.29 16.95
CA GLY A 212 3.29 22.44 17.06
C GLY A 212 2.60 23.80 16.93
N LYS A 213 1.26 23.82 16.64
CA LYS A 213 0.44 25.05 16.61
C LYS A 213 -0.85 24.90 17.41
N THR A 214 -1.67 23.88 17.06
CA THR A 214 -2.94 23.61 17.78
C THR A 214 -2.68 22.90 19.10
N LEU A 215 -1.81 21.89 19.08
CA LEU A 215 -1.29 21.14 20.21
C LEU A 215 0.23 21.05 20.09
N THR A 216 0.93 20.99 21.20
CA THR A 216 2.37 20.73 21.24
C THR A 216 2.64 19.24 21.48
N LEU A 217 3.89 18.81 21.36
CA LEU A 217 4.29 17.44 21.74
C LEU A 217 4.15 17.24 23.25
N ASP A 218 4.41 18.27 24.05
CA ASP A 218 4.24 18.21 25.52
C ASP A 218 2.78 18.04 25.91
N ASP A 219 1.85 18.68 25.19
CA ASP A 219 0.41 18.47 25.39
C ASP A 219 0.03 17.02 25.13
N LEU A 220 0.55 16.37 24.10
CA LEU A 220 0.29 14.97 23.82
C LEU A 220 0.80 14.04 24.93
N PHE A 221 2.00 14.32 25.47
CA PHE A 221 2.48 13.57 26.64
C PHE A 221 1.64 13.83 27.90
N ALA A 222 1.20 15.08 28.11
CA ALA A 222 0.30 15.42 29.21
C ALA A 222 -1.07 14.74 29.09
N ASP A 223 -1.56 14.50 27.87
CA ASP A 223 -2.78 13.75 27.56
C ASP A 223 -2.62 12.23 27.71
N GLY A 224 -1.44 11.79 28.15
CA GLY A 224 -1.15 10.41 28.52
C GLY A 224 -0.72 9.50 27.35
N PHE A 225 -0.21 10.05 26.26
CA PHE A 225 0.49 9.26 25.25
C PHE A 225 1.86 8.83 25.77
N ASP A 226 2.19 7.54 25.61
CA ASP A 226 3.47 6.98 26.03
C ASP A 226 4.59 7.25 25.01
N ALA A 227 4.23 7.40 23.71
CA ALA A 227 5.17 7.65 22.64
C ALA A 227 4.53 8.45 21.49
N ILE A 228 5.35 9.13 20.71
CA ILE A 228 4.91 9.91 19.56
C ILE A 228 5.74 9.50 18.34
N LEU A 229 5.05 9.10 17.26
CA LEU A 229 5.66 8.87 15.94
C LEU A 229 5.46 10.12 15.07
N ILE A 230 6.54 10.77 14.64
CA ILE A 230 6.48 11.91 13.75
C ILE A 230 6.57 11.42 12.29
N ALA A 231 5.49 11.61 11.53
CA ALA A 231 5.34 11.15 10.15
C ALA A 231 4.76 12.26 9.25
N THR A 232 5.20 13.50 9.45
CA THR A 232 4.68 14.72 8.81
C THR A 232 4.98 14.82 7.31
N GLY A 233 5.80 13.93 6.78
CA GLY A 233 6.20 13.94 5.37
C GLY A 233 7.14 15.09 5.01
N ALA A 234 7.28 15.37 3.71
CA ALA A 234 8.13 16.41 3.13
C ALA A 234 7.27 17.54 2.53
N GLY A 235 6.28 18.02 3.29
CA GLY A 235 5.27 18.97 2.82
C GLY A 235 5.79 20.40 2.51
N LEU A 236 7.02 20.72 2.90
CA LEU A 236 7.65 21.99 2.51
C LEU A 236 8.49 21.76 1.25
N PRO A 237 8.09 22.31 0.09
CA PRO A 237 8.89 22.22 -1.12
C PRO A 237 10.23 22.93 -0.90
N LYS A 238 11.34 22.25 -1.26
CA LYS A 238 12.63 22.92 -1.36
C LYS A 238 12.56 23.80 -2.61
N MET A 239 12.44 25.11 -2.40
CA MET A 239 12.59 26.06 -3.51
C MET A 239 14.03 25.96 -4.03
N LEU A 240 14.18 25.67 -5.31
CA LEU A 240 15.46 25.65 -6.02
C LEU A 240 15.88 27.09 -6.33
#